data_b140d1e422ea13d6e8d0a93b0e440c0f
#
_entry.id   b140d1e422ea13d6e8d0a93b0e440c0f
#
_cell.length_a   1.000
_cell.length_b   1.000
_cell.length_c   1.000
_cell.angle_alpha   90.00
_cell.angle_beta   90.00
_cell.angle_gamma   90.00
#
_symmetry.space_group_name_H-M   'P 1'
#
loop_
_entity.id
_entity.type
_entity.pdbx_description
1 polymer ?
#
loop_
_entity_poly.entity_id
_entity_poly.type
_entity_poly.pdbx_seq_one_letter_code
_entity_poly.pdbx_strand_id
1 'polypeptide(L)'
;MNKKEMDKITKNIQKGCHDIQNIVALIYGNCQLMSVDHPELNDDPHWVNIQSDINSLVVLMKSLNHYRYAHVVTKAPEMLADIINTSISHFPELKIKCNTYVYARVMADFSAIIFVMDSLFQNIYDVSHNASVNVDVSILENYFTISVKDFLPKIPDETSGAFFNPFNSPNPEKFGLSLATSAIIVASHGGALSYRYENGNSFTFTLKK
;
A
#
# COMPACT_ATOMS: atom_id res chain seq x y z
N MET A 1 -27.70 -9.60 -14.86
CA MET A 1 -26.41 -9.80 -15.56
C MET A 1 -25.89 -11.18 -15.19
N ASN A 2 -25.60 -12.02 -16.15
CA ASN A 2 -25.10 -13.38 -15.89
C ASN A 2 -23.56 -13.37 -15.69
N LYS A 3 -23.00 -14.47 -15.12
CA LYS A 3 -21.57 -14.59 -14.82
C LYS A 3 -20.68 -14.37 -16.06
N LYS A 4 -21.12 -14.85 -17.23
CA LYS A 4 -20.38 -14.75 -18.50
C LYS A 4 -20.31 -13.30 -19.00
N GLU A 5 -21.34 -12.50 -18.79
CA GLU A 5 -21.36 -11.06 -19.12
C GLU A 5 -20.44 -10.28 -18.17
N MET A 6 -20.47 -10.60 -16.88
CA MET A 6 -19.57 -10.00 -15.88
C MET A 6 -18.11 -10.29 -16.20
N ASP A 7 -17.76 -11.53 -16.52
CA ASP A 7 -16.41 -11.93 -16.90
C ASP A 7 -15.92 -11.21 -18.15
N LYS A 8 -16.82 -10.99 -19.13
CA LYS A 8 -16.51 -10.24 -20.36
C LYS A 8 -16.23 -8.76 -20.06
N ILE A 9 -17.07 -8.13 -19.24
CA ILE A 9 -16.89 -6.73 -18.80
C ILE A 9 -15.56 -6.58 -18.08
N THR A 10 -15.28 -7.47 -17.13
CA THR A 10 -14.03 -7.47 -16.37
C THR A 10 -12.80 -7.58 -17.28
N LYS A 11 -12.82 -8.50 -18.26
CA LYS A 11 -11.73 -8.62 -19.25
C LYS A 11 -11.56 -7.36 -20.09
N ASN A 12 -12.65 -6.73 -20.53
CA ASN A 12 -12.58 -5.49 -21.33
C ASN A 12 -12.01 -4.33 -20.51
N ILE A 13 -12.42 -4.19 -19.24
CA ILE A 13 -11.85 -3.18 -18.33
C ILE A 13 -10.35 -3.46 -18.11
N GLN A 14 -9.98 -4.74 -17.93
CA GLN A 14 -8.58 -5.13 -17.78
C GLN A 14 -7.73 -4.74 -18.99
N LYS A 15 -8.25 -4.98 -20.20
CA LYS A 15 -7.57 -4.59 -21.43
C LYS A 15 -7.44 -3.07 -21.53
N GLY A 16 -8.52 -2.33 -21.28
CA GLY A 16 -8.50 -0.86 -21.29
C GLY A 16 -7.48 -0.27 -20.30
N CYS A 17 -7.40 -0.79 -19.09
CA CYS A 17 -6.37 -0.36 -18.13
C CYS A 17 -4.95 -0.64 -18.63
N HIS A 18 -4.70 -1.80 -19.23
CA HIS A 18 -3.40 -2.13 -19.82
C HIS A 18 -3.04 -1.18 -20.98
N ASP A 19 -3.98 -0.89 -21.84
CA ASP A 19 -3.77 0.03 -22.98
C ASP A 19 -3.48 1.46 -22.49
N ILE A 20 -4.18 1.93 -21.45
CA ILE A 20 -3.88 3.22 -20.80
C ILE A 20 -2.47 3.22 -20.18
N GLN A 21 -2.07 2.15 -19.49
CA GLN A 21 -0.72 2.03 -18.92
C GLN A 21 0.36 2.16 -20.00
N ASN A 22 0.16 1.52 -21.14
CA ASN A 22 1.10 1.61 -22.27
C ASN A 22 1.21 3.03 -22.83
N ILE A 23 0.07 3.71 -22.98
CA ILE A 23 0.04 5.11 -23.47
C ILE A 23 0.76 6.03 -22.47
N VAL A 24 0.48 5.89 -21.17
CA VAL A 24 1.15 6.69 -20.13
C VAL A 24 2.65 6.45 -20.12
N ALA A 25 3.09 5.19 -20.27
CA ALA A 25 4.51 4.86 -20.33
C ALA A 25 5.20 5.49 -21.57
N LEU A 26 4.52 5.51 -22.72
CA LEU A 26 5.03 6.17 -23.94
C LEU A 26 5.12 7.68 -23.76
N ILE A 27 4.10 8.32 -23.17
CA ILE A 27 4.12 9.77 -22.90
C ILE A 27 5.27 10.09 -21.93
N TYR A 28 5.39 9.33 -20.83
CA TYR A 28 6.47 9.48 -19.87
C TYR A 28 7.86 9.38 -20.53
N GLY A 29 8.07 8.34 -21.36
CA GLY A 29 9.33 8.16 -22.09
C GLY A 29 9.65 9.32 -23.03
N ASN A 30 8.64 9.81 -23.78
CA ASN A 30 8.81 10.97 -24.68
C ASN A 30 9.17 12.24 -23.90
N CYS A 31 8.54 12.48 -22.73
CA CYS A 31 8.89 13.63 -21.89
C CYS A 31 10.32 13.53 -21.33
N GLN A 32 10.78 12.32 -20.97
CA GLN A 32 12.17 12.12 -20.55
C GLN A 32 13.16 12.42 -21.69
N LEU A 33 12.87 11.96 -22.92
CA LEU A 33 13.69 12.26 -24.09
C LEU A 33 13.73 13.76 -24.39
N MET A 34 12.57 14.45 -24.35
CA MET A 34 12.51 15.90 -24.55
C MET A 34 13.33 16.66 -23.51
N SER A 35 13.33 16.25 -22.24
CA SER A 35 14.18 16.87 -21.20
C SER A 35 15.67 16.68 -21.45
N VAL A 36 16.06 15.58 -22.09
CA VAL A 36 17.46 15.32 -22.48
C VAL A 36 17.85 16.12 -23.71
N ASP A 37 16.99 16.13 -24.73
CA ASP A 37 17.27 16.79 -26.02
C ASP A 37 17.16 18.31 -25.92
N HIS A 38 16.34 18.80 -24.98
CA HIS A 38 16.04 20.21 -24.73
C HIS A 38 16.18 20.57 -23.25
N PRO A 39 17.42 20.62 -22.72
CA PRO A 39 17.68 20.91 -21.29
C PRO A 39 17.09 22.25 -20.81
N GLU A 40 16.91 23.21 -21.71
CA GLU A 40 16.30 24.53 -21.44
C GLU A 40 14.85 24.42 -20.97
N LEU A 41 14.13 23.35 -21.32
CA LEU A 41 12.76 23.11 -20.87
C LEU A 41 12.69 22.77 -19.37
N ASN A 42 13.77 22.27 -18.76
CA ASN A 42 13.74 21.88 -17.37
C ASN A 42 13.55 23.04 -16.40
N ASP A 43 13.78 24.27 -16.84
CA ASP A 43 13.53 25.49 -16.09
C ASP A 43 12.16 26.13 -16.45
N ASP A 44 11.43 25.60 -17.44
CA ASP A 44 10.10 26.10 -17.80
C ASP A 44 9.04 25.57 -16.80
N PRO A 45 8.28 26.46 -16.12
CA PRO A 45 7.28 26.05 -15.13
C PRO A 45 6.18 25.15 -15.69
N HIS A 46 5.77 25.33 -16.95
CA HIS A 46 4.75 24.50 -17.58
C HIS A 46 5.29 23.09 -17.86
N TRP A 47 6.55 22.99 -18.27
CA TRP A 47 7.20 21.70 -18.48
C TRP A 47 7.36 20.92 -17.16
N VAL A 48 7.79 21.59 -16.09
CA VAL A 48 7.88 21.00 -14.75
C VAL A 48 6.51 20.48 -14.28
N ASN A 49 5.45 21.25 -14.49
CA ASN A 49 4.10 20.80 -14.15
C ASN A 49 3.66 19.59 -14.98
N ILE A 50 3.89 19.58 -16.30
CA ILE A 50 3.58 18.43 -17.15
C ILE A 50 4.30 17.17 -16.66
N GLN A 51 5.58 17.26 -16.32
CA GLN A 51 6.35 16.13 -15.77
C GLN A 51 5.78 15.65 -14.44
N SER A 52 5.38 16.57 -13.55
CA SER A 52 4.74 16.24 -12.26
C SER A 52 3.41 15.51 -12.46
N ASP A 53 2.57 16.00 -13.38
CA ASP A 53 1.27 15.39 -13.69
C ASP A 53 1.42 13.99 -14.28
N ILE A 54 2.38 13.81 -15.18
CA ILE A 54 2.67 12.49 -15.78
C ILE A 54 3.22 11.53 -14.72
N ASN A 55 4.11 11.99 -13.83
CA ASN A 55 4.59 11.17 -12.71
C ASN A 55 3.43 10.74 -11.80
N SER A 56 2.51 11.64 -11.49
CA SER A 56 1.31 11.34 -10.71
C SER A 56 0.44 10.28 -11.40
N LEU A 57 0.30 10.37 -12.71
CA LEU A 57 -0.43 9.38 -13.52
C LEU A 57 0.25 8.01 -13.50
N VAL A 58 1.57 7.95 -13.59
CA VAL A 58 2.36 6.71 -13.47
C VAL A 58 2.16 6.06 -12.10
N VAL A 59 2.19 6.86 -11.03
CA VAL A 59 1.97 6.38 -9.65
C VAL A 59 0.53 5.85 -9.49
N LEU A 60 -0.47 6.56 -10.01
CA LEU A 60 -1.86 6.09 -10.00
C LEU A 60 -1.99 4.74 -10.73
N MET A 61 -1.42 4.61 -11.92
CA MET A 61 -1.49 3.38 -12.70
C MET A 61 -0.83 2.19 -11.98
N LYS A 62 0.32 2.41 -11.32
CA LYS A 62 0.96 1.39 -10.48
C LYS A 62 0.07 0.99 -9.31
N SER A 63 -0.51 1.96 -8.62
CA SER A 63 -1.39 1.72 -7.47
C SER A 63 -2.67 0.97 -7.87
N LEU A 64 -3.27 1.31 -9.01
CA LEU A 64 -4.41 0.61 -9.58
C LEU A 64 -4.06 -0.84 -9.97
N ASN A 65 -2.86 -1.07 -10.48
CA ASN A 65 -2.41 -2.40 -10.82
C ASN A 65 -2.22 -3.26 -9.57
N HIS A 66 -1.59 -2.72 -8.52
CA HIS A 66 -1.47 -3.40 -7.23
C HIS A 66 -2.85 -3.72 -6.64
N TYR A 67 -3.78 -2.76 -6.64
CA TYR A 67 -5.15 -2.98 -6.17
C TYR A 67 -5.87 -4.10 -6.93
N ARG A 68 -5.78 -4.10 -8.27
CA ARG A 68 -6.41 -5.12 -9.13
C ARG A 68 -5.92 -6.53 -8.83
N TYR A 69 -4.63 -6.69 -8.60
CA TYR A 69 -4.00 -8.00 -8.40
C TYR A 69 -3.76 -8.34 -6.92
N ALA A 70 -4.24 -7.53 -6.00
CA ALA A 70 -4.07 -7.74 -4.56
C ALA A 70 -4.60 -9.09 -4.04
N HIS A 71 -5.55 -9.69 -4.76
CA HIS A 71 -6.11 -11.01 -4.46
C HIS A 71 -5.26 -12.18 -4.98
N VAL A 72 -4.31 -11.91 -5.85
CA VAL A 72 -3.40 -12.93 -6.42
C VAL A 72 -2.16 -12.99 -5.55
N VAL A 73 -2.07 -14.00 -4.70
CA VAL A 73 -0.95 -14.17 -3.75
C VAL A 73 -0.30 -15.54 -3.93
N THR A 74 1.02 -15.59 -3.87
CA THR A 74 1.82 -16.82 -3.93
C THR A 74 2.39 -17.11 -2.55
N LYS A 75 1.70 -17.94 -1.78
CA LYS A 75 2.08 -18.22 -0.39
C LYS A 75 3.18 -19.29 -0.32
N ALA A 76 4.19 -18.98 0.50
CA ALA A 76 5.27 -19.91 0.87
C ALA A 76 5.47 -19.88 2.40
N PRO A 77 6.19 -20.88 2.97
CA PRO A 77 6.55 -20.87 4.38
C PRO A 77 7.60 -19.79 4.64
N GLU A 78 7.19 -18.65 5.17
CA GLU A 78 8.03 -17.49 5.43
C GLU A 78 8.26 -17.27 6.93
N MET A 79 9.40 -16.73 7.30
CA MET A 79 9.65 -16.31 8.69
C MET A 79 8.99 -14.96 8.94
N LEU A 80 8.06 -14.90 9.87
CA LEU A 80 7.34 -13.66 10.21
C LEU A 80 8.30 -12.54 10.66
N ALA A 81 9.38 -12.90 11.37
CA ALA A 81 10.42 -11.96 11.79
C ALA A 81 11.13 -11.33 10.59
N ASP A 82 11.40 -12.07 9.52
CA ASP A 82 12.08 -11.55 8.33
C ASP A 82 11.20 -10.55 7.59
N ILE A 83 9.90 -10.82 7.47
CA ILE A 83 8.93 -9.89 6.87
C ILE A 83 8.92 -8.58 7.65
N ILE A 84 8.78 -8.65 8.99
CA ILE A 84 8.71 -7.46 9.85
C ILE A 84 10.01 -6.66 9.78
N ASN A 85 11.18 -7.33 9.92
CA ASN A 85 12.47 -6.66 9.90
C ASN A 85 12.77 -6.02 8.55
N THR A 86 12.41 -6.67 7.45
CA THR A 86 12.56 -6.11 6.10
C THR A 86 11.75 -4.82 5.98
N SER A 87 10.48 -4.82 6.36
CA SER A 87 9.65 -3.62 6.30
C SER A 87 10.16 -2.52 7.24
N ILE A 88 10.59 -2.84 8.46
CA ILE A 88 11.20 -1.86 9.36
C ILE A 88 12.42 -1.20 8.71
N SER A 89 13.25 -1.95 7.98
CA SER A 89 14.45 -1.42 7.33
C SER A 89 14.16 -0.39 6.24
N HIS A 90 12.96 -0.36 5.68
CA HIS A 90 12.54 0.62 4.70
C HIS A 90 12.24 2.01 5.31
N PHE A 91 12.08 2.09 6.64
CA PHE A 91 11.70 3.33 7.35
C PHE A 91 12.69 3.66 8.48
N PRO A 92 13.96 3.92 8.18
CA PRO A 92 15.00 4.13 9.20
C PRO A 92 14.78 5.39 10.05
N GLU A 93 13.98 6.33 9.60
CA GLU A 93 13.69 7.59 10.30
C GLU A 93 12.58 7.41 11.35
N LEU A 94 11.69 6.43 11.19
CA LEU A 94 10.68 6.10 12.18
C LEU A 94 11.33 5.43 13.40
N LYS A 95 10.87 5.80 14.59
CA LYS A 95 11.33 5.18 15.85
C LYS A 95 10.52 3.91 16.13
N ILE A 96 10.78 2.85 15.36
CA ILE A 96 10.03 1.61 15.44
C ILE A 96 10.59 0.71 16.54
N LYS A 97 9.70 0.28 17.47
CA LYS A 97 10.00 -0.76 18.47
C LYS A 97 9.17 -1.99 18.15
N CYS A 98 9.84 -3.11 17.93
CA CYS A 98 9.17 -4.40 17.86
C CYS A 98 9.25 -5.05 19.26
N ASN A 99 8.10 -5.14 19.95
CA ASN A 99 8.06 -5.59 21.33
C ASN A 99 8.04 -7.12 21.47
N THR A 100 7.69 -7.84 20.39
CA THR A 100 7.56 -9.29 20.42
C THR A 100 8.12 -9.90 19.15
N TYR A 101 9.27 -10.58 19.30
CA TYR A 101 9.83 -11.38 18.19
C TYR A 101 9.25 -12.78 18.26
N VAL A 102 8.36 -13.08 17.31
CA VAL A 102 7.85 -14.43 17.15
C VAL A 102 8.64 -15.13 16.04
N TYR A 103 9.53 -16.02 16.43
CA TYR A 103 10.23 -16.92 15.51
C TYR A 103 9.28 -18.03 15.05
N ALA A 104 8.33 -17.64 14.20
CA ALA A 104 7.34 -18.58 13.67
C ALA A 104 7.27 -18.45 12.16
N ARG A 105 6.98 -19.58 11.52
CA ARG A 105 6.69 -19.62 10.08
C ARG A 105 5.22 -19.35 9.86
N VAL A 106 4.93 -18.58 8.83
CA VAL A 106 3.58 -18.30 8.35
C VAL A 106 3.50 -18.66 6.86
N MET A 107 2.37 -19.17 6.43
CA MET A 107 2.09 -19.38 5.00
C MET A 107 1.67 -18.05 4.37
N ALA A 108 2.63 -17.32 3.82
CA ALA A 108 2.41 -15.98 3.31
C ALA A 108 3.13 -15.72 1.98
N ASP A 109 2.62 -14.76 1.22
CA ASP A 109 3.34 -14.12 0.14
C ASP A 109 4.20 -13.01 0.77
N PHE A 110 5.51 -13.21 0.78
CA PHE A 110 6.48 -12.33 1.41
C PHE A 110 6.34 -10.88 0.96
N SER A 111 6.32 -10.67 -0.36
CA SER A 111 6.23 -9.32 -0.96
C SER A 111 4.90 -8.65 -0.66
N ALA A 112 3.82 -9.42 -0.70
CA ALA A 112 2.48 -8.91 -0.43
C ALA A 112 2.31 -8.46 1.04
N ILE A 113 2.86 -9.20 2.00
CA ILE A 113 2.79 -8.79 3.42
C ILE A 113 3.74 -7.63 3.72
N ILE A 114 4.92 -7.56 3.08
CA ILE A 114 5.76 -6.35 3.14
C ILE A 114 4.98 -5.15 2.63
N PHE A 115 4.27 -5.25 1.51
CA PHE A 115 3.43 -4.15 1.01
C PHE A 115 2.39 -3.70 2.06
N VAL A 116 1.76 -4.64 2.79
CA VAL A 116 0.83 -4.29 3.88
C VAL A 116 1.54 -3.49 4.97
N MET A 117 2.67 -3.99 5.47
CA MET A 117 3.45 -3.33 6.52
C MET A 117 3.94 -1.95 6.08
N ASP A 118 4.53 -1.88 4.88
CA ASP A 118 5.05 -0.63 4.31
C ASP A 118 3.93 0.41 4.11
N SER A 119 2.72 -0.03 3.70
CA SER A 119 1.56 0.86 3.59
C SER A 119 1.16 1.46 4.94
N LEU A 120 1.24 0.69 6.02
CA LEU A 120 0.96 1.19 7.37
C LEU A 120 2.05 2.15 7.85
N PHE A 121 3.32 1.80 7.69
CA PHE A 121 4.44 2.68 8.07
C PHE A 121 4.47 3.96 7.23
N GLN A 122 4.18 3.87 5.93
CA GLN A 122 4.14 5.04 5.05
C GLN A 122 3.05 6.04 5.48
N ASN A 123 1.88 5.54 5.89
CA ASN A 123 0.83 6.43 6.40
C ASN A 123 1.23 7.17 7.67
N ILE A 124 2.00 6.53 8.55
CA ILE A 124 2.53 7.16 9.75
C ILE A 124 3.63 8.17 9.37
N TYR A 125 4.55 7.76 8.50
CA TYR A 125 5.68 8.57 8.02
C TYR A 125 5.23 9.86 7.35
N ASP A 126 4.14 9.81 6.57
CA ASP A 126 3.56 10.98 5.90
C ASP A 126 3.03 12.05 6.88
N VAL A 127 2.63 11.62 8.07
CA VAL A 127 2.19 12.56 9.12
C VAL A 127 3.38 13.06 9.93
N SER A 128 4.34 12.18 10.21
CA SER A 128 5.53 12.53 11.00
C SER A 128 6.68 11.56 10.70
N HIS A 129 7.74 12.07 10.05
CA HIS A 129 8.91 11.29 9.65
C HIS A 129 9.67 10.64 10.82
N ASN A 130 9.55 11.17 12.04
CA ASN A 130 10.23 10.67 13.22
C ASN A 130 9.27 10.12 14.29
N ALA A 131 8.08 9.72 13.88
CA ALA A 131 7.06 9.20 14.79
C ALA A 131 7.56 7.95 15.54
N SER A 132 7.08 7.79 16.77
CA SER A 132 7.28 6.56 17.54
C SER A 132 6.20 5.56 17.14
N VAL A 133 6.64 4.34 16.83
CA VAL A 133 5.77 3.25 16.39
C VAL A 133 6.06 1.99 17.20
N ASN A 134 5.03 1.33 17.68
CA ASN A 134 5.16 0.00 18.28
C ASN A 134 4.60 -1.04 17.33
N VAL A 135 5.37 -2.11 17.13
CA VAL A 135 4.92 -3.31 16.42
C VAL A 135 4.82 -4.43 17.44
N ASP A 136 3.62 -4.94 17.63
CA ASP A 136 3.32 -6.05 18.51
C ASP A 136 2.85 -7.26 17.73
N VAL A 137 3.40 -8.43 18.02
CA VAL A 137 2.98 -9.70 17.44
C VAL A 137 2.47 -10.61 18.55
N SER A 138 1.28 -11.13 18.36
CA SER A 138 0.69 -12.11 19.27
C SER A 138 0.15 -13.31 18.49
N ILE A 139 0.00 -14.41 19.19
CA ILE A 139 -0.55 -15.64 18.64
C ILE A 139 -1.86 -15.90 19.35
N LEU A 140 -2.96 -15.84 18.60
CA LEU A 140 -4.28 -16.14 19.11
C LEU A 140 -4.87 -17.28 18.30
N GLU A 141 -5.12 -18.41 18.95
CA GLU A 141 -5.68 -19.61 18.34
C GLU A 141 -4.93 -20.04 17.05
N ASN A 142 -5.58 -19.86 15.88
CA ASN A 142 -5.06 -20.22 14.57
C ASN A 142 -4.51 -19.04 13.78
N TYR A 143 -4.28 -17.90 14.44
CA TYR A 143 -3.84 -16.68 13.76
C TYR A 143 -2.62 -16.07 14.44
N PHE A 144 -1.75 -15.49 13.61
CA PHE A 144 -0.81 -14.45 14.03
C PHE A 144 -1.53 -13.11 13.95
N THR A 145 -1.47 -12.33 15.01
CA THR A 145 -2.01 -10.97 15.06
C THR A 145 -0.86 -9.99 15.11
N ILE A 146 -0.76 -9.13 14.11
CA ILE A 146 0.26 -8.09 13.99
C ILE A 146 -0.43 -6.75 14.16
N SER A 147 0.03 -5.96 15.16
CA SER A 147 -0.48 -4.62 15.44
C SER A 147 0.62 -3.60 15.20
N VAL A 148 0.34 -2.58 14.41
CA VAL A 148 1.18 -1.41 14.18
C VAL A 148 0.49 -0.22 14.83
N LYS A 149 1.09 0.33 15.88
CA LYS A 149 0.52 1.40 16.68
C LYS A 149 1.43 2.63 16.65
N ASP A 150 0.89 3.77 16.28
CA ASP A 150 1.49 5.08 16.46
C ASP A 150 0.88 5.84 17.65
N PHE A 151 1.52 6.93 18.05
CA PHE A 151 1.06 7.80 19.14
C PHE A 151 0.72 9.20 18.65
N LEU A 152 0.38 9.31 17.36
CA LEU A 152 -0.08 10.54 16.73
C LEU A 152 -1.51 10.87 17.17
N PRO A 153 -1.99 12.09 16.92
CA PRO A 153 -3.36 12.47 17.21
C PRO A 153 -4.38 11.51 16.60
N LYS A 154 -5.53 11.35 17.28
CA LYS A 154 -6.63 10.51 16.79
C LYS A 154 -7.04 10.94 15.39
N ILE A 155 -7.12 9.97 14.49
CA ILE A 155 -7.69 10.19 13.15
C ILE A 155 -9.19 10.38 13.29
N PRO A 156 -9.80 11.39 12.64
CA PRO A 156 -11.24 11.64 12.71
C PRO A 156 -12.07 10.41 12.34
N ASP A 157 -13.18 10.18 13.04
CA ASP A 157 -14.01 8.99 12.85
C ASP A 157 -14.62 8.91 11.44
N GLU A 158 -14.93 10.05 10.83
CA GLU A 158 -15.38 10.15 9.43
C GLU A 158 -14.33 9.60 8.46
N THR A 159 -13.07 9.90 8.69
CA THR A 159 -11.95 9.40 7.89
C THR A 159 -11.70 7.92 8.15
N SER A 160 -11.67 7.53 9.44
CA SER A 160 -11.35 6.16 9.84
C SER A 160 -12.40 5.13 9.39
N GLY A 161 -13.67 5.51 9.33
CA GLY A 161 -14.76 4.68 8.85
C GLY A 161 -14.66 4.26 7.38
N ALA A 162 -13.83 4.96 6.61
CA ALA A 162 -13.68 4.72 5.18
C ALA A 162 -12.25 4.33 4.74
N PHE A 163 -11.33 4.01 5.67
CA PHE A 163 -9.94 3.71 5.38
C PHE A 163 -9.71 2.61 4.35
N PHE A 164 -10.58 1.61 4.35
CA PHE A 164 -10.45 0.46 3.46
C PHE A 164 -11.27 0.58 2.18
N ASN A 165 -11.94 1.72 1.98
CA ASN A 165 -12.62 2.02 0.72
C ASN A 165 -11.61 2.56 -0.29
N PRO A 166 -11.57 2.03 -1.52
CA PRO A 166 -10.68 2.55 -2.55
C PRO A 166 -11.02 4.00 -2.90
N PHE A 167 -10.02 4.76 -3.32
CA PHE A 167 -10.11 6.18 -3.69
C PHE A 167 -10.54 7.11 -2.56
N ASN A 168 -10.43 6.67 -1.32
CA ASN A 168 -10.68 7.50 -0.15
C ASN A 168 -9.35 7.87 0.50
N SER A 169 -8.96 9.13 0.39
CA SER A 169 -7.77 9.69 1.03
C SER A 169 -8.05 11.11 1.50
N PRO A 170 -7.71 11.47 2.74
CA PRO A 170 -7.77 12.84 3.20
C PRO A 170 -6.66 13.72 2.57
N ASN A 171 -5.59 13.09 2.07
CA ASN A 171 -4.53 13.78 1.35
C ASN A 171 -4.85 13.79 -0.15
N PRO A 172 -5.04 14.97 -0.78
CA PRO A 172 -5.36 15.09 -2.21
C PRO A 172 -4.24 14.59 -3.13
N GLU A 173 -3.00 14.51 -2.65
CA GLU A 173 -1.86 13.98 -3.41
C GLU A 173 -1.83 12.44 -3.43
N LYS A 174 -2.70 11.79 -2.67
CA LYS A 174 -2.75 10.32 -2.55
C LYS A 174 -4.06 9.76 -3.10
N PHE A 175 -3.95 8.68 -3.82
CA PHE A 175 -5.10 8.05 -4.48
C PHE A 175 -5.97 7.18 -3.55
N GLY A 176 -5.60 7.01 -2.28
CA GLY A 176 -6.40 6.24 -1.31
C GLY A 176 -6.55 4.76 -1.65
N LEU A 177 -5.54 4.16 -2.29
CA LEU A 177 -5.58 2.76 -2.72
C LEU A 177 -4.78 1.81 -1.82
N SER A 178 -3.78 2.31 -1.06
CA SER A 178 -2.83 1.46 -0.33
C SER A 178 -3.49 0.63 0.77
N LEU A 179 -4.34 1.24 1.63
CA LEU A 179 -5.04 0.51 2.69
C LEU A 179 -6.13 -0.41 2.15
N ALA A 180 -6.83 -0.01 1.07
CA ALA A 180 -7.78 -0.88 0.38
C ALA A 180 -7.08 -2.11 -0.23
N THR A 181 -5.92 -1.91 -0.86
CA THR A 181 -5.05 -2.99 -1.37
C THR A 181 -4.60 -3.90 -0.23
N SER A 182 -4.13 -3.33 0.87
CA SER A 182 -3.69 -4.06 2.07
C SER A 182 -4.81 -4.93 2.65
N ALA A 183 -6.04 -4.42 2.71
CA ALA A 183 -7.18 -5.19 3.20
C ALA A 183 -7.48 -6.42 2.32
N ILE A 184 -7.38 -6.29 0.98
CA ILE A 184 -7.56 -7.40 0.04
C ILE A 184 -6.42 -8.43 0.20
N ILE A 185 -5.17 -7.98 0.32
CA ILE A 185 -4.01 -8.87 0.53
C ILE A 185 -4.20 -9.68 1.81
N VAL A 186 -4.54 -9.03 2.92
CA VAL A 186 -4.75 -9.68 4.21
C VAL A 186 -5.93 -10.68 4.13
N ALA A 187 -7.03 -10.30 3.51
CA ALA A 187 -8.17 -11.20 3.28
C ALA A 187 -7.77 -12.42 2.44
N SER A 188 -6.92 -12.25 1.42
CA SER A 188 -6.39 -13.33 0.60
C SER A 188 -5.46 -14.27 1.38
N HIS A 189 -4.92 -13.83 2.51
CA HIS A 189 -4.19 -14.66 3.47
C HIS A 189 -5.10 -15.28 4.55
N GLY A 190 -6.42 -15.11 4.43
CA GLY A 190 -7.40 -15.66 5.38
C GLY A 190 -7.50 -14.87 6.67
N GLY A 191 -7.02 -13.63 6.69
CA GLY A 191 -7.06 -12.71 7.80
C GLY A 191 -8.02 -11.54 7.61
N ALA A 192 -7.92 -10.57 8.49
CA ALA A 192 -8.65 -9.30 8.45
C ALA A 192 -7.74 -8.15 8.87
N LEU A 193 -7.92 -6.98 8.26
CA LEU A 193 -7.27 -5.73 8.64
C LEU A 193 -8.30 -4.81 9.30
N SER A 194 -7.94 -4.21 10.42
CA SER A 194 -8.81 -3.34 11.21
C SER A 194 -8.04 -2.15 11.77
N TYR A 195 -8.78 -1.11 12.13
CA TYR A 195 -8.27 0.08 12.81
C TYR A 195 -9.03 0.31 14.11
N ARG A 196 -8.32 0.75 15.14
CA ARG A 196 -8.87 1.24 16.41
C ARG A 196 -8.01 2.36 16.97
N TYR A 197 -8.63 3.25 17.74
CA TYR A 197 -7.91 4.23 18.55
C TYR A 197 -7.93 3.81 20.03
N GLU A 198 -6.76 3.49 20.56
CA GLU A 198 -6.58 3.09 21.99
C GLU A 198 -5.31 3.77 22.53
N ASN A 199 -5.41 5.06 22.92
CA ASN A 199 -4.24 5.88 23.28
C ASN A 199 -3.15 5.89 22.18
N GLY A 200 -3.57 5.98 20.95
CA GLY A 200 -2.78 5.92 19.70
C GLY A 200 -3.59 5.24 18.62
N ASN A 201 -3.20 5.46 17.36
CA ASN A 201 -3.84 4.83 16.22
C ASN A 201 -3.25 3.43 16.04
N SER A 202 -4.08 2.41 16.08
CA SER A 202 -3.65 1.02 15.98
C SER A 202 -4.29 0.35 14.77
N PHE A 203 -3.45 -0.02 13.81
CA PHE A 203 -3.82 -0.89 12.70
C PHE A 203 -3.42 -2.32 13.04
N THR A 204 -4.38 -3.21 12.98
CA THR A 204 -4.16 -4.61 13.35
C THR A 204 -4.60 -5.52 12.22
N PHE A 205 -3.73 -6.42 11.80
CA PHE A 205 -4.08 -7.45 10.84
C PHE A 205 -3.74 -8.85 11.33
N THR A 206 -4.45 -9.83 10.79
CA THR A 206 -4.25 -11.24 11.13
C THR A 206 -3.79 -12.04 9.93
N LEU A 207 -2.95 -13.06 10.17
CA LEU A 207 -2.54 -14.04 9.19
C LEU A 207 -2.87 -15.42 9.74
N LYS A 208 -3.47 -16.26 8.92
CA LYS A 208 -3.75 -17.64 9.30
C LYS A 208 -2.44 -18.43 9.42
N LYS A 209 -2.31 -19.26 10.49
CA LYS A 209 -1.19 -20.18 10.69
C LYS A 209 -1.12 -21.25 9.62
#